data_29cf2b4af84acc1ae0a785092ec815a3
#
_entry.id   29cf2b4af84acc1ae0a785092ec815a3
#
_cell.length_a   1.000
_cell.length_b   1.000
_cell.length_c   1.000
_cell.angle_alpha   90.00
_cell.angle_beta   90.00
_cell.angle_gamma   90.00
#
_symmetry.space_group_name_H-M   'P 1'
#
loop_
_entity.id
_entity.type
_entity.pdbx_description
1 polymer ?
#
loop_
_entity_poly.entity_id
_entity_poly.type
_entity_poly.pdbx_seq_one_letter_code
_entity_poly.pdbx_strand_id
1 'polypeptide(L)'
;MGGVEVKIAAIGDNVIDRYLNKGVMYPGGNAVNVAAHASMLGAQAAYIGEIGNDLGGRIITDALSSLNVDLSQSSMPEKATTKTCDVNVYDGERVEVGYDTGACWAHKTHINDSDVKFLQRFDAVFTSVNAKLQDDVHLVQDLPAVAVYDFSVKDKYRTDAYFDLVCPATTLGLFSCSGESDQQIQVLLKRAIEHGCRYTIATRGSTGPVFFDGSRWYQGNIRPVDALDTMGAGDSYITAFVVSCLSHGWSKKQPLDVGIIRDAMEFAADYSAKNCLKPGGFGFEHKLAEMKDSQVPLS
;
A
#
# COMPACT_ATOMS: atom_id res chain seq x y z
N MET A 1 -14.74 -24.42 9.10
CA MET A 1 -14.19 -24.51 7.74
C MET A 1 -12.79 -23.93 7.81
N GLY A 2 -11.74 -24.71 7.60
CA GLY A 2 -10.37 -24.21 7.58
C GLY A 2 -10.19 -23.36 6.33
N GLY A 3 -10.24 -22.02 6.50
CA GLY A 3 -9.93 -21.10 5.44
C GLY A 3 -8.47 -21.26 5.01
N VAL A 4 -8.19 -21.03 3.73
CA VAL A 4 -6.82 -20.96 3.23
C VAL A 4 -6.11 -19.83 3.96
N GLU A 5 -4.99 -20.13 4.62
CA GLU A 5 -4.19 -19.15 5.33
C GLU A 5 -3.49 -18.27 4.28
N VAL A 6 -3.89 -17.00 4.18
CA VAL A 6 -3.33 -16.03 3.23
C VAL A 6 -2.05 -15.43 3.78
N LYS A 7 -1.02 -15.27 2.91
CA LYS A 7 0.28 -14.69 3.26
C LYS A 7 0.62 -13.54 2.33
N ILE A 8 0.83 -12.34 2.90
CA ILE A 8 1.12 -11.12 2.15
C ILE A 8 2.41 -10.48 2.65
N ALA A 9 3.33 -10.20 1.74
CA ALA A 9 4.50 -9.37 2.01
C ALA A 9 4.33 -8.00 1.34
N ALA A 10 4.67 -6.93 2.05
CA ALA A 10 4.71 -5.58 1.51
C ALA A 10 6.15 -5.04 1.58
N ILE A 11 6.64 -4.50 0.46
CA ILE A 11 8.00 -3.99 0.33
C ILE A 11 7.95 -2.51 -0.01
N GLY A 12 8.62 -1.68 0.77
CA GLY A 12 8.76 -0.28 0.38
C GLY A 12 8.84 0.71 1.51
N ASP A 13 8.20 1.84 1.26
CA ASP A 13 8.27 3.03 2.07
C ASP A 13 7.57 2.91 3.42
N ASN A 14 8.10 3.68 4.35
CA ASN A 14 7.46 4.00 5.62
C ASN A 14 7.56 5.52 5.86
N VAL A 15 6.63 6.04 6.64
CA VAL A 15 6.53 7.46 6.93
C VAL A 15 5.83 7.68 8.28
N ILE A 16 6.13 8.79 8.94
CA ILE A 16 5.29 9.32 10.02
C ILE A 16 4.48 10.48 9.45
N ASP A 17 3.17 10.33 9.41
CA ASP A 17 2.24 11.38 9.03
C ASP A 17 1.95 12.26 10.25
N ARG A 18 2.39 13.55 10.20
CA ARG A 18 2.27 14.51 11.30
C ARG A 18 1.08 15.43 11.04
N TYR A 19 0.02 15.31 11.84
CA TYR A 19 -1.20 16.11 11.72
C TYR A 19 -1.04 17.38 12.55
N LEU A 20 -0.47 18.41 11.93
CA LEU A 20 0.01 19.60 12.62
C LEU A 20 -1.10 20.36 13.34
N ASN A 21 -2.25 20.51 12.70
CA ASN A 21 -3.40 21.20 13.30
C ASN A 21 -4.13 20.39 14.39
N LYS A 22 -3.82 19.08 14.53
CA LYS A 22 -4.37 18.20 15.57
C LYS A 22 -3.34 17.88 16.67
N GLY A 23 -2.06 18.20 16.45
CA GLY A 23 -0.99 17.91 17.42
C GLY A 23 -0.69 16.42 17.61
N VAL A 24 -1.03 15.59 16.62
CA VAL A 24 -0.84 14.13 16.66
C VAL A 24 -0.08 13.63 15.43
N MET A 25 0.36 12.40 15.47
CA MET A 25 1.05 11.74 14.37
C MET A 25 0.70 10.25 14.31
N TYR A 26 0.84 9.66 13.13
CA TYR A 26 0.50 8.27 12.85
C TYR A 26 1.59 7.59 12.03
N PRO A 27 1.85 6.29 12.24
CA PRO A 27 2.65 5.51 11.32
C PRO A 27 1.90 5.34 9.99
N GLY A 28 2.63 5.35 8.88
CA GLY A 28 2.07 5.24 7.54
C GLY A 28 3.12 4.86 6.49
N GLY A 29 2.76 5.04 5.23
CA GLY A 29 3.46 4.59 4.04
C GLY A 29 2.70 3.44 3.38
N ASN A 30 2.65 3.40 2.04
CA ASN A 30 1.84 2.40 1.34
C ASN A 30 2.15 0.97 1.78
N ALA A 31 3.44 0.59 1.85
CA ALA A 31 3.84 -0.76 2.21
C ALA A 31 3.53 -1.08 3.69
N VAL A 32 3.74 -0.12 4.59
CA VAL A 32 3.39 -0.26 6.02
C VAL A 32 1.88 -0.42 6.18
N ASN A 33 1.08 0.42 5.52
CA ASN A 33 -0.38 0.34 5.56
C ASN A 33 -0.88 -1.01 5.06
N VAL A 34 -0.35 -1.50 3.93
CA VAL A 34 -0.74 -2.81 3.38
C VAL A 34 -0.38 -3.95 4.33
N ALA A 35 0.82 -3.96 4.92
CA ALA A 35 1.22 -4.99 5.89
C ALA A 35 0.32 -4.97 7.14
N ALA A 36 0.01 -3.79 7.67
CA ALA A 36 -0.89 -3.62 8.81
C ALA A 36 -2.31 -4.12 8.49
N HIS A 37 -2.88 -3.69 7.36
CA HIS A 37 -4.22 -4.11 6.94
C HIS A 37 -4.30 -5.61 6.63
N ALA A 38 -3.26 -6.20 6.03
CA ALA A 38 -3.21 -7.64 5.79
C ALA A 38 -3.30 -8.42 7.10
N SER A 39 -2.52 -8.02 8.11
CA SER A 39 -2.61 -8.63 9.44
C SER A 39 -3.97 -8.41 10.11
N MET A 40 -4.52 -7.19 10.06
CA MET A 40 -5.85 -6.88 10.60
C MET A 40 -6.97 -7.71 9.94
N LEU A 41 -6.77 -8.16 8.71
CA LEU A 41 -7.68 -9.03 7.96
C LEU A 41 -7.42 -10.53 8.22
N GLY A 42 -6.47 -10.86 9.11
CA GLY A 42 -6.15 -12.23 9.51
C GLY A 42 -5.17 -12.96 8.59
N ALA A 43 -4.51 -12.25 7.66
CA ALA A 43 -3.42 -12.83 6.87
C ALA A 43 -2.12 -12.86 7.70
N GLN A 44 -1.22 -13.81 7.41
CA GLN A 44 0.18 -13.68 7.80
C GLN A 44 0.80 -12.55 6.98
N ALA A 45 1.30 -11.52 7.67
CA ALA A 45 1.84 -10.33 7.03
C ALA A 45 3.34 -10.18 7.30
N ALA A 46 4.08 -9.68 6.31
CA ALA A 46 5.47 -9.25 6.45
C ALA A 46 5.65 -7.86 5.85
N TYR A 47 6.55 -7.09 6.44
CA TYR A 47 7.01 -5.83 5.89
C TYR A 47 8.52 -5.89 5.65
N ILE A 48 8.96 -5.41 4.50
CA ILE A 48 10.37 -5.29 4.11
C ILE A 48 10.65 -3.84 3.75
N GLY A 49 11.52 -3.19 4.49
CA GLY A 49 11.91 -1.81 4.23
C GLY A 49 13.04 -1.36 5.12
N GLU A 50 13.57 -0.19 4.81
CA GLU A 50 14.57 0.48 5.65
C GLU A 50 13.82 1.37 6.65
N ILE A 51 13.94 1.05 7.94
CA ILE A 51 13.25 1.74 9.04
C ILE A 51 14.24 2.70 9.71
N GLY A 52 13.78 3.89 10.07
CA GLY A 52 14.60 4.87 10.78
C GLY A 52 15.03 4.38 12.16
N ASN A 53 16.29 4.68 12.54
CA ASN A 53 16.78 4.43 13.88
C ASN A 53 16.51 5.65 14.80
N ASP A 54 15.25 6.05 14.83
CA ASP A 54 14.75 7.22 15.55
C ASP A 54 13.37 6.94 16.19
N LEU A 55 12.72 7.95 16.75
CA LEU A 55 11.37 7.79 17.33
C LEU A 55 10.35 7.34 16.28
N GLY A 56 10.41 7.90 15.06
CA GLY A 56 9.50 7.52 13.98
C GLY A 56 9.60 6.04 13.63
N GLY A 57 10.83 5.53 13.49
CA GLY A 57 11.06 4.11 13.23
C GLY A 57 10.59 3.21 14.37
N ARG A 58 10.76 3.63 15.63
CA ARG A 58 10.19 2.89 16.79
C ARG A 58 8.67 2.83 16.75
N ILE A 59 8.00 3.95 16.49
CA ILE A 59 6.54 4.01 16.36
C ILE A 59 6.05 3.02 15.27
N ILE A 60 6.70 3.00 14.10
CA ILE A 60 6.36 2.09 13.02
C ILE A 60 6.59 0.63 13.44
N THR A 61 7.75 0.33 14.03
CA THR A 61 8.10 -1.02 14.48
C THR A 61 7.15 -1.54 15.55
N ASP A 62 6.82 -0.72 16.55
CA ASP A 62 5.92 -1.08 17.63
C ASP A 62 4.49 -1.34 17.12
N ALA A 63 4.00 -0.47 16.22
CA ALA A 63 2.70 -0.64 15.59
C ALA A 63 2.62 -1.96 14.79
N LEU A 64 3.59 -2.21 13.90
CA LEU A 64 3.61 -3.43 13.08
C LEU A 64 3.81 -4.69 13.93
N SER A 65 4.69 -4.64 14.95
CA SER A 65 4.92 -5.77 15.86
C SER A 65 3.67 -6.10 16.67
N SER A 66 2.93 -5.10 17.14
CA SER A 66 1.67 -5.31 17.87
C SER A 66 0.58 -5.98 17.03
N LEU A 67 0.69 -5.85 15.71
CA LEU A 67 -0.14 -6.52 14.70
C LEU A 67 0.44 -7.86 14.25
N ASN A 68 1.54 -8.36 14.85
CA ASN A 68 2.24 -9.58 14.47
C ASN A 68 2.74 -9.58 13.01
N VAL A 69 3.13 -8.42 12.47
CA VAL A 69 3.78 -8.33 11.17
C VAL A 69 5.24 -8.77 11.28
N ASP A 70 5.68 -9.68 10.41
CA ASP A 70 7.07 -10.14 10.35
C ASP A 70 7.98 -9.03 9.78
N LEU A 71 8.94 -8.56 10.58
CA LEU A 71 9.93 -7.53 10.22
C LEU A 71 11.33 -8.10 9.99
N SER A 72 11.47 -9.42 9.94
CA SER A 72 12.78 -10.11 9.94
C SER A 72 13.66 -9.79 8.73
N GLN A 73 13.10 -9.28 7.65
CA GLN A 73 13.84 -8.83 6.47
C GLN A 73 13.94 -7.30 6.38
N SER A 74 13.40 -6.55 7.34
CA SER A 74 13.59 -5.11 7.41
C SER A 74 14.94 -4.76 8.00
N SER A 75 15.52 -3.64 7.58
CA SER A 75 16.78 -3.11 8.11
C SER A 75 16.56 -1.83 8.91
N MET A 76 17.46 -1.57 9.87
CA MET A 76 17.46 -0.34 10.67
C MET A 76 18.91 0.20 10.75
N PRO A 77 19.39 0.87 9.69
CA PRO A 77 20.75 1.39 9.68
C PRO A 77 20.98 2.44 10.77
N GLU A 78 22.17 2.49 11.34
CA GLU A 78 22.53 3.31 12.51
C GLU A 78 22.17 4.82 12.34
N LYS A 79 22.36 5.34 11.13
CA LYS A 79 22.09 6.76 10.80
C LYS A 79 20.81 7.00 10.02
N ALA A 80 19.98 5.97 9.92
CA ALA A 80 18.71 6.08 9.21
C ALA A 80 17.74 6.96 10.01
N THR A 81 17.11 7.92 9.34
CA THR A 81 16.02 8.74 9.90
C THR A 81 14.74 8.50 9.12
N THR A 82 13.62 8.44 9.84
CA THR A 82 12.32 8.19 9.24
C THR A 82 11.82 9.38 8.43
N LYS A 83 11.25 9.11 7.25
CA LYS A 83 10.51 10.11 6.48
C LYS A 83 9.33 10.64 7.29
N THR A 84 9.07 11.95 7.21
CA THR A 84 7.85 12.54 7.77
C THR A 84 7.07 13.28 6.69
N CYS A 85 5.74 13.27 6.81
CA CYS A 85 4.83 14.03 5.97
C CYS A 85 3.97 14.92 6.87
N ASP A 86 4.00 16.23 6.64
CA ASP A 86 3.23 17.21 7.39
C ASP A 86 1.90 17.45 6.70
N VAL A 87 0.83 17.24 7.42
CA VAL A 87 -0.52 17.39 6.91
C VAL A 87 -1.39 18.21 7.87
N ASN A 88 -2.36 18.92 7.32
CA ASN A 88 -3.51 19.43 8.05
C ASN A 88 -4.76 18.69 7.57
N VAL A 89 -5.69 18.44 8.47
CA VAL A 89 -6.96 17.82 8.16
C VAL A 89 -8.09 18.79 8.46
N TYR A 90 -8.91 19.07 7.45
CA TYR A 90 -10.09 19.93 7.49
C TYR A 90 -11.28 19.16 6.91
N ASP A 91 -12.33 18.99 7.68
CA ASP A 91 -13.58 18.30 7.26
C ASP A 91 -13.33 16.88 6.67
N GLY A 92 -12.36 16.15 7.26
CA GLY A 92 -11.97 14.83 6.80
C GLY A 92 -11.03 14.81 5.60
N GLU A 93 -10.79 15.96 4.96
CA GLU A 93 -9.86 16.09 3.84
C GLU A 93 -8.46 16.48 4.31
N ARG A 94 -7.46 15.86 3.71
CA ARG A 94 -6.06 16.04 4.03
C ARG A 94 -5.40 17.01 3.06
N VAL A 95 -4.71 18.00 3.61
CA VAL A 95 -3.85 18.94 2.87
C VAL A 95 -2.41 18.70 3.29
N GLU A 96 -1.56 18.25 2.36
CA GLU A 96 -0.11 18.16 2.58
C GLU A 96 0.48 19.56 2.61
N VAL A 97 1.26 19.87 3.67
CA VAL A 97 1.88 21.18 3.88
C VAL A 97 3.40 21.12 3.90
N GLY A 98 3.98 19.93 3.95
CA GLY A 98 5.42 19.73 3.92
C GLY A 98 5.82 18.27 4.09
N TYR A 99 7.09 17.99 3.87
CA TYR A 99 7.67 16.67 4.14
C TYR A 99 9.17 16.79 4.41
N ASP A 100 9.69 15.85 5.20
CA ASP A 100 11.11 15.56 5.29
C ASP A 100 11.35 14.15 4.78
N THR A 101 12.24 14.02 3.80
CA THR A 101 12.50 12.72 3.17
C THR A 101 13.12 11.70 4.13
N GLY A 102 13.81 12.17 5.18
CA GLY A 102 14.60 11.31 6.03
C GLY A 102 15.75 10.62 5.29
N ALA A 103 16.66 10.02 6.03
CA ALA A 103 17.76 9.28 5.42
C ALA A 103 17.30 7.95 4.79
N CYS A 104 16.34 7.24 5.41
CA CYS A 104 15.79 5.99 4.87
C CYS A 104 15.22 6.15 3.46
N TRP A 105 14.50 7.24 3.22
CA TRP A 105 13.92 7.45 1.89
C TRP A 105 14.94 7.94 0.86
N ALA A 106 16.06 8.52 1.29
CA ALA A 106 17.15 8.92 0.42
C ALA A 106 17.94 7.70 -0.10
N HIS A 107 18.03 6.65 0.69
CA HIS A 107 18.58 5.36 0.30
C HIS A 107 17.51 4.58 -0.45
N LYS A 108 17.87 4.10 -1.64
CA LYS A 108 16.99 3.24 -2.42
C LYS A 108 16.93 1.87 -1.79
N THR A 109 15.76 1.44 -1.36
CA THR A 109 15.54 0.03 -0.99
C THR A 109 15.85 -0.85 -2.21
N HIS A 110 16.54 -1.95 -2.02
CA HIS A 110 16.84 -2.92 -3.06
C HIS A 110 16.34 -4.29 -2.65
N ILE A 111 15.79 -5.03 -3.60
CA ILE A 111 15.44 -6.44 -3.40
C ILE A 111 16.68 -7.27 -3.67
N ASN A 112 17.10 -8.06 -2.70
CA ASN A 112 18.26 -8.95 -2.81
C ASN A 112 17.85 -10.43 -2.84
N ASP A 113 18.81 -11.34 -3.05
CA ASP A 113 18.55 -12.79 -3.14
C ASP A 113 17.93 -13.38 -1.87
N SER A 114 18.22 -12.81 -0.68
CA SER A 114 17.60 -13.24 0.57
C SER A 114 16.12 -12.86 0.60
N ASP A 115 15.81 -11.66 0.13
CA ASP A 115 14.42 -11.19 0.02
C ASP A 115 13.64 -12.05 -0.99
N VAL A 116 14.21 -12.36 -2.14
CA VAL A 116 13.59 -13.24 -3.15
C VAL A 116 13.27 -14.60 -2.55
N LYS A 117 14.22 -15.22 -1.80
CA LYS A 117 13.97 -16.50 -1.12
C LYS A 117 12.88 -16.39 -0.05
N PHE A 118 12.87 -15.30 0.71
CA PHE A 118 11.86 -15.04 1.72
C PHE A 118 10.46 -14.91 1.09
N LEU A 119 10.36 -14.17 -0.01
CA LEU A 119 9.13 -13.87 -0.72
C LEU A 119 8.48 -15.09 -1.40
N GLN A 120 9.24 -16.15 -1.69
CA GLN A 120 8.69 -17.40 -2.25
C GLN A 120 7.60 -18.06 -1.37
N ARG A 121 7.52 -17.68 -0.09
CA ARG A 121 6.55 -18.22 0.89
C ARG A 121 5.22 -17.50 0.92
N PHE A 122 5.08 -16.41 0.16
CA PHE A 122 3.91 -15.53 0.18
C PHE A 122 3.01 -15.76 -1.03
N ASP A 123 1.72 -15.52 -0.84
CA ASP A 123 0.70 -15.61 -1.88
C ASP A 123 0.59 -14.31 -2.67
N ALA A 124 0.89 -13.17 -2.03
CA ALA A 124 1.01 -11.87 -2.70
C ALA A 124 2.22 -11.08 -2.19
N VAL A 125 2.82 -10.29 -3.11
CA VAL A 125 3.85 -9.30 -2.81
C VAL A 125 3.35 -7.95 -3.30
N PHE A 126 3.31 -6.97 -2.39
CA PHE A 126 2.91 -5.60 -2.69
C PHE A 126 4.11 -4.67 -2.70
N THR A 127 4.13 -3.75 -3.65
CA THR A 127 5.01 -2.58 -3.64
C THR A 127 4.34 -1.39 -4.33
N SER A 128 5.00 -0.23 -4.36
CA SER A 128 4.44 0.98 -4.94
C SER A 128 5.51 1.88 -5.56
N VAL A 129 5.09 2.89 -6.31
CA VAL A 129 5.98 3.93 -6.82
C VAL A 129 6.75 4.66 -5.72
N ASN A 130 6.22 4.68 -4.49
CA ASN A 130 6.85 5.34 -3.35
C ASN A 130 8.04 4.53 -2.80
N ALA A 131 8.07 3.22 -3.06
CA ALA A 131 9.17 2.33 -2.69
C ALA A 131 10.44 2.55 -3.54
N LYS A 132 10.31 3.17 -4.71
CA LYS A 132 11.42 3.39 -5.68
C LYS A 132 12.09 2.09 -6.16
N LEU A 133 11.34 1.00 -6.20
CA LEU A 133 11.83 -0.34 -6.57
C LEU A 133 11.65 -0.67 -8.06
N GLN A 134 11.37 0.32 -8.91
CA GLN A 134 11.07 0.09 -10.34
C GLN A 134 12.18 -0.67 -11.08
N ASP A 135 13.44 -0.54 -10.65
CA ASP A 135 14.56 -1.26 -11.29
C ASP A 135 14.70 -2.71 -10.80
N ASP A 136 14.15 -3.02 -9.62
CA ASP A 136 14.25 -4.34 -8.99
C ASP A 136 12.95 -5.15 -9.09
N VAL A 137 11.85 -4.54 -9.54
CA VAL A 137 10.53 -5.19 -9.58
C VAL A 137 10.52 -6.44 -10.46
N HIS A 138 11.42 -6.54 -11.44
CA HIS A 138 11.58 -7.74 -12.27
C HIS A 138 11.97 -8.98 -11.44
N LEU A 139 12.62 -8.82 -10.27
CA LEU A 139 13.01 -9.92 -9.39
C LEU A 139 11.81 -10.64 -8.75
N VAL A 140 10.64 -9.99 -8.69
CA VAL A 140 9.41 -10.62 -8.20
C VAL A 140 8.57 -11.25 -9.32
N GLN A 141 8.99 -11.09 -10.59
CA GLN A 141 8.25 -11.58 -11.74
C GLN A 141 8.09 -13.11 -11.72
N ASP A 142 9.12 -13.84 -11.32
CA ASP A 142 9.14 -15.30 -11.35
C ASP A 142 8.65 -15.94 -10.03
N LEU A 143 8.29 -15.12 -9.04
CA LEU A 143 7.70 -15.63 -7.80
C LEU A 143 6.32 -16.24 -8.06
N PRO A 144 5.93 -17.27 -7.29
CA PRO A 144 4.58 -17.83 -7.34
C PRO A 144 3.51 -16.84 -6.86
N ALA A 145 3.93 -15.82 -6.14
CA ALA A 145 3.09 -14.78 -5.56
C ALA A 145 2.42 -13.88 -6.62
N VAL A 146 1.24 -13.40 -6.30
CA VAL A 146 0.58 -12.30 -7.03
C VAL A 146 1.35 -11.01 -6.76
N ALA A 147 1.94 -10.41 -7.78
CA ALA A 147 2.63 -9.13 -7.66
C ALA A 147 1.61 -7.97 -7.79
N VAL A 148 1.46 -7.18 -6.73
CA VAL A 148 0.59 -6.01 -6.66
C VAL A 148 1.43 -4.75 -6.69
N TYR A 149 1.15 -3.83 -7.62
CA TYR A 149 1.89 -2.59 -7.76
C TYR A 149 0.96 -1.38 -7.72
N ASP A 150 1.21 -0.45 -6.79
CA ASP A 150 0.48 0.82 -6.73
C ASP A 150 1.22 1.92 -7.51
N PHE A 151 0.60 2.35 -8.62
CA PHE A 151 1.08 3.44 -9.48
C PHE A 151 0.72 4.83 -8.96
N SER A 152 -0.07 4.92 -7.86
CA SER A 152 -0.46 6.18 -7.24
C SER A 152 -1.23 7.12 -8.19
N VAL A 153 -1.18 8.43 -7.91
CA VAL A 153 -1.87 9.49 -8.66
C VAL A 153 -0.95 10.27 -9.61
N LYS A 154 0.38 10.03 -9.57
CA LYS A 154 1.37 10.91 -10.20
C LYS A 154 1.62 10.53 -11.66
N ASP A 155 1.37 11.43 -12.61
CA ASP A 155 1.53 11.22 -14.07
C ASP A 155 2.93 10.78 -14.49
N LYS A 156 3.97 11.21 -13.77
CA LYS A 156 5.36 10.79 -14.06
C LYS A 156 5.59 9.28 -13.99
N TYR A 157 4.73 8.53 -13.29
CA TYR A 157 4.76 7.08 -13.18
C TYR A 157 3.74 6.39 -14.10
N ARG A 158 3.06 7.17 -14.96
CA ARG A 158 2.05 6.69 -15.90
C ARG A 158 2.49 6.87 -17.35
N THR A 159 3.80 6.90 -17.59
CA THR A 159 4.42 6.98 -18.91
C THR A 159 4.68 5.59 -19.47
N ASP A 160 4.73 5.45 -20.81
CA ASP A 160 5.03 4.17 -21.45
C ASP A 160 6.37 3.60 -21.00
N ALA A 161 7.41 4.44 -20.91
CA ALA A 161 8.73 4.02 -20.43
C ALA A 161 8.70 3.47 -19.00
N TYR A 162 7.85 4.01 -18.11
CA TYR A 162 7.68 3.48 -16.77
C TYR A 162 6.86 2.19 -16.76
N PHE A 163 5.85 2.11 -17.62
CA PHE A 163 5.04 0.90 -17.77
C PHE A 163 5.85 -0.25 -18.36
N ASP A 164 6.68 -0.02 -19.37
CA ASP A 164 7.60 -1.02 -19.94
C ASP A 164 8.52 -1.65 -18.88
N LEU A 165 8.90 -0.86 -17.87
CA LEU A 165 9.77 -1.32 -16.80
C LEU A 165 9.03 -2.15 -15.73
N VAL A 166 7.80 -1.76 -15.38
CA VAL A 166 7.11 -2.27 -14.18
C VAL A 166 5.97 -3.25 -14.52
N CYS A 167 5.20 -2.97 -15.57
CA CYS A 167 4.00 -3.76 -15.88
C CYS A 167 4.28 -5.24 -16.18
N PRO A 168 5.37 -5.64 -16.85
CA PRO A 168 5.66 -7.06 -17.12
C PRO A 168 5.76 -7.93 -15.85
N ALA A 169 6.19 -7.34 -14.73
CA ALA A 169 6.28 -8.03 -13.44
C ALA A 169 4.99 -7.90 -12.60
N THR A 170 4.02 -7.08 -13.03
CA THR A 170 2.83 -6.74 -12.25
C THR A 170 1.64 -7.63 -12.60
N THR A 171 1.12 -8.37 -11.62
CA THR A 171 -0.13 -9.12 -11.78
C THR A 171 -1.36 -8.22 -11.63
N LEU A 172 -1.35 -7.31 -10.66
CA LEU A 172 -2.44 -6.35 -10.41
C LEU A 172 -1.88 -4.94 -10.21
N GLY A 173 -2.17 -4.05 -11.15
CA GLY A 173 -1.85 -2.62 -11.05
C GLY A 173 -2.97 -1.81 -10.41
N LEU A 174 -2.67 -1.06 -9.34
CA LEU A 174 -3.58 -0.11 -8.70
C LEU A 174 -3.27 1.31 -9.17
N PHE A 175 -4.31 2.07 -9.47
CA PHE A 175 -4.26 3.48 -9.87
C PHE A 175 -5.21 4.32 -9.03
N SER A 176 -4.75 5.46 -8.53
CA SER A 176 -5.59 6.44 -7.84
C SER A 176 -6.03 7.50 -8.83
N CYS A 177 -7.32 7.52 -9.19
CA CYS A 177 -7.90 8.28 -10.31
C CYS A 177 -9.02 9.23 -9.88
N SER A 178 -8.92 9.82 -8.68
CA SER A 178 -9.90 10.80 -8.22
C SER A 178 -9.89 12.04 -9.13
N GLY A 179 -11.06 12.39 -9.65
CA GLY A 179 -11.23 13.56 -10.54
C GLY A 179 -10.96 13.28 -12.03
N GLU A 180 -10.54 12.09 -12.40
CA GLU A 180 -10.40 11.68 -13.80
C GLU A 180 -11.73 11.19 -14.38
N SER A 181 -11.97 11.46 -15.68
CA SER A 181 -13.14 10.97 -16.40
C SER A 181 -13.05 9.46 -16.67
N ASP A 182 -14.20 8.80 -16.85
CA ASP A 182 -14.25 7.37 -17.19
C ASP A 182 -13.42 7.03 -18.43
N GLN A 183 -13.42 7.92 -19.44
CA GLN A 183 -12.62 7.74 -20.66
C GLN A 183 -11.11 7.75 -20.37
N GLN A 184 -10.64 8.70 -19.55
CA GLN A 184 -9.21 8.79 -19.17
C GLN A 184 -8.79 7.53 -18.40
N ILE A 185 -9.62 7.09 -17.45
CA ILE A 185 -9.38 5.87 -16.67
C ILE A 185 -9.33 4.64 -17.58
N GLN A 186 -10.28 4.50 -18.50
CA GLN A 186 -10.29 3.36 -19.43
C GLN A 186 -9.04 3.32 -20.30
N VAL A 187 -8.59 4.46 -20.81
CA VAL A 187 -7.34 4.55 -21.58
C VAL A 187 -6.15 4.16 -20.74
N LEU A 188 -6.04 4.69 -19.50
CA LEU A 188 -4.96 4.40 -18.58
C LEU A 188 -4.85 2.91 -18.23
N LEU A 189 -5.98 2.29 -17.83
CA LEU A 189 -6.00 0.89 -17.42
C LEU A 189 -5.72 -0.06 -18.59
N LYS A 190 -6.23 0.22 -19.80
CA LYS A 190 -5.91 -0.54 -21.01
C LYS A 190 -4.41 -0.46 -21.34
N ARG A 191 -3.84 0.75 -21.30
CA ARG A 191 -2.38 0.93 -21.56
C ARG A 191 -1.55 0.09 -20.61
N ALA A 192 -1.84 0.09 -19.30
CA ALA A 192 -1.10 -0.74 -18.36
C ALA A 192 -1.21 -2.24 -18.66
N ILE A 193 -2.36 -2.74 -19.15
CA ILE A 193 -2.52 -4.11 -19.65
C ILE A 193 -1.67 -4.35 -20.90
N GLU A 194 -1.68 -3.43 -21.87
CA GLU A 194 -0.90 -3.51 -23.12
C GLU A 194 0.61 -3.56 -22.83
N HIS A 195 1.07 -2.92 -21.75
CA HIS A 195 2.46 -2.97 -21.28
C HIS A 195 2.78 -4.16 -20.36
N GLY A 196 1.82 -5.06 -20.07
CA GLY A 196 2.10 -6.32 -19.40
C GLY A 196 1.42 -6.58 -18.06
N CYS A 197 0.72 -5.62 -17.46
CA CYS A 197 -0.13 -5.90 -16.31
C CYS A 197 -1.18 -6.93 -16.68
N ARG A 198 -1.46 -7.89 -15.79
CA ARG A 198 -2.50 -8.87 -16.05
C ARG A 198 -3.90 -8.34 -15.73
N TYR A 199 -4.00 -7.57 -14.66
CA TYR A 199 -5.22 -6.94 -14.17
C TYR A 199 -4.93 -5.51 -13.76
N THR A 200 -5.93 -4.64 -13.85
CA THR A 200 -5.82 -3.26 -13.39
C THR A 200 -7.05 -2.83 -12.62
N ILE A 201 -6.86 -2.00 -11.60
CA ILE A 201 -7.93 -1.43 -10.80
C ILE A 201 -7.67 0.07 -10.55
N ALA A 202 -8.70 0.89 -10.72
CA ALA A 202 -8.66 2.31 -10.39
C ALA A 202 -9.59 2.60 -9.21
N THR A 203 -9.05 3.25 -8.16
CA THR A 203 -9.87 3.85 -7.12
C THR A 203 -10.22 5.29 -7.51
N ARG A 204 -11.46 5.73 -7.23
CA ARG A 204 -12.00 7.01 -7.70
C ARG A 204 -12.69 7.81 -6.59
N GLY A 205 -12.26 7.62 -5.34
CA GLY A 205 -12.89 8.26 -4.19
C GLY A 205 -14.39 7.92 -4.11
N SER A 206 -15.23 8.95 -4.15
CA SER A 206 -16.68 8.82 -4.00
C SER A 206 -17.44 8.27 -5.21
N THR A 207 -16.77 7.99 -6.35
CA THR A 207 -17.45 7.45 -7.55
C THR A 207 -17.31 5.92 -7.69
N GLY A 208 -16.62 5.28 -6.78
CA GLY A 208 -16.41 3.85 -6.75
C GLY A 208 -15.31 3.35 -7.69
N PRO A 209 -14.70 2.20 -7.38
CA PRO A 209 -13.60 1.65 -8.15
C PRO A 209 -14.05 1.06 -9.47
N VAL A 210 -13.10 0.97 -10.42
CA VAL A 210 -13.26 0.26 -11.69
C VAL A 210 -12.15 -0.77 -11.80
N PHE A 211 -12.51 -2.03 -12.06
CA PHE A 211 -11.56 -3.11 -12.33
C PHE A 211 -11.64 -3.51 -13.80
N PHE A 212 -10.50 -3.81 -14.42
CA PHE A 212 -10.39 -4.31 -15.78
C PHE A 212 -9.55 -5.59 -15.83
N ASP A 213 -10.14 -6.67 -16.36
CA ASP A 213 -9.49 -7.98 -16.43
C ASP A 213 -8.73 -8.23 -17.75
N GLY A 214 -8.57 -7.19 -18.57
CA GLY A 214 -8.01 -7.26 -19.93
C GLY A 214 -9.08 -7.44 -21.00
N SER A 215 -10.29 -7.84 -20.65
CA SER A 215 -11.41 -8.03 -21.59
C SER A 215 -12.71 -7.38 -21.13
N ARG A 216 -13.00 -7.42 -19.82
CA ARG A 216 -14.26 -6.96 -19.21
C ARG A 216 -14.02 -5.90 -18.16
N TRP A 217 -14.97 -5.01 -18.04
CA TRP A 217 -15.03 -3.94 -17.05
C TRP A 217 -15.95 -4.34 -15.90
N TYR A 218 -15.53 -4.05 -14.68
CA TYR A 218 -16.32 -4.26 -13.47
C TYR A 218 -16.36 -2.93 -12.72
N GLN A 219 -17.56 -2.44 -12.48
CA GLN A 219 -17.81 -1.26 -11.67
C GLN A 219 -18.12 -1.71 -10.25
N GLY A 220 -17.35 -1.23 -9.28
CA GLY A 220 -17.62 -1.45 -7.85
C GLY A 220 -18.51 -0.37 -7.27
N ASN A 221 -19.13 -0.71 -6.15
CA ASN A 221 -19.95 0.20 -5.37
C ASN A 221 -19.10 0.98 -4.35
N ILE A 222 -19.63 2.12 -3.91
CA ILE A 222 -19.12 2.87 -2.77
C ILE A 222 -19.91 2.53 -1.53
N ARG A 223 -19.31 2.82 -0.37
CA ARG A 223 -19.98 2.86 0.93
C ARG A 223 -19.84 4.27 1.47
N PRO A 224 -20.83 5.13 1.26
CA PRO A 224 -20.77 6.49 1.77
C PRO A 224 -20.64 6.48 3.29
N VAL A 225 -19.67 7.21 3.80
CA VAL A 225 -19.44 7.41 5.24
C VAL A 225 -19.03 8.85 5.48
N ASP A 226 -19.34 9.37 6.66
CA ASP A 226 -18.77 10.64 7.12
C ASP A 226 -17.33 10.37 7.54
N ALA A 227 -16.40 10.45 6.57
CA ALA A 227 -15.01 10.10 6.77
C ALA A 227 -14.36 11.01 7.82
N LEU A 228 -13.77 10.39 8.83
CA LEU A 228 -12.91 11.11 9.78
C LEU A 228 -11.55 11.40 9.17
N ASP A 229 -11.04 10.46 8.34
CA ASP A 229 -9.77 10.55 7.65
C ASP A 229 -9.76 9.61 6.43
N THR A 230 -9.29 10.10 5.31
CA THR A 230 -9.16 9.29 4.08
C THR A 230 -7.75 8.73 3.86
N MET A 231 -6.83 8.91 4.85
CA MET A 231 -5.49 8.35 4.79
C MET A 231 -5.55 6.82 4.69
N GLY A 232 -4.76 6.24 3.78
CA GLY A 232 -4.70 4.79 3.59
C GLY A 232 -5.98 4.15 3.03
N ALA A 233 -6.98 4.94 2.57
CA ALA A 233 -8.20 4.38 1.97
C ALA A 233 -7.89 3.49 0.76
N GLY A 234 -6.96 3.89 -0.10
CA GLY A 234 -6.49 3.09 -1.24
C GLY A 234 -5.78 1.81 -0.78
N ASP A 235 -4.88 1.93 0.21
CA ASP A 235 -4.11 0.80 0.74
C ASP A 235 -5.03 -0.23 1.43
N SER A 236 -5.99 0.23 2.23
CA SER A 236 -6.99 -0.63 2.88
C SER A 236 -7.89 -1.31 1.85
N TYR A 237 -8.30 -0.59 0.80
CA TYR A 237 -9.11 -1.15 -0.28
C TYR A 237 -8.37 -2.27 -1.03
N ILE A 238 -7.16 -1.97 -1.52
CA ILE A 238 -6.41 -2.96 -2.33
C ILE A 238 -6.03 -4.18 -1.49
N THR A 239 -5.66 -3.98 -0.22
CA THR A 239 -5.33 -5.08 0.69
C THR A 239 -6.55 -5.99 0.90
N ALA A 240 -7.72 -5.41 1.19
CA ALA A 240 -8.94 -6.19 1.39
C ALA A 240 -9.36 -6.91 0.11
N PHE A 241 -9.24 -6.29 -1.07
CA PHE A 241 -9.50 -6.91 -2.35
C PHE A 241 -8.60 -8.14 -2.58
N VAL A 242 -7.29 -7.98 -2.38
CA VAL A 242 -6.31 -9.06 -2.58
C VAL A 242 -6.52 -10.19 -1.58
N VAL A 243 -6.69 -9.89 -0.28
CA VAL A 243 -6.98 -10.90 0.75
C VAL A 243 -8.24 -11.68 0.42
N SER A 244 -9.32 -11.00 0.01
CA SER A 244 -10.56 -11.67 -0.39
C SER A 244 -10.35 -12.59 -1.59
N CYS A 245 -9.70 -12.12 -2.66
CA CYS A 245 -9.41 -12.95 -3.83
C CYS A 245 -8.60 -14.20 -3.48
N LEU A 246 -7.52 -14.05 -2.71
CA LEU A 246 -6.65 -15.16 -2.30
C LEU A 246 -7.38 -16.16 -1.41
N SER A 247 -8.21 -15.68 -0.47
CA SER A 247 -9.04 -16.55 0.39
C SER A 247 -10.03 -17.41 -0.39
N HIS A 248 -10.41 -16.97 -1.59
CA HIS A 248 -11.27 -17.70 -2.53
C HIS A 248 -10.49 -18.48 -3.61
N GLY A 249 -9.19 -18.69 -3.40
CA GLY A 249 -8.35 -19.55 -4.23
C GLY A 249 -7.71 -18.87 -5.44
N TRP A 250 -7.72 -17.53 -5.51
CA TRP A 250 -6.93 -16.84 -6.52
C TRP A 250 -5.44 -17.12 -6.35
N SER A 251 -4.77 -17.29 -7.45
CA SER A 251 -3.31 -17.41 -7.51
C SER A 251 -2.78 -16.85 -8.82
N LYS A 252 -1.49 -16.61 -8.89
CA LYS A 252 -0.85 -16.13 -10.12
C LYS A 252 -1.07 -17.07 -11.32
N LYS A 253 -1.22 -18.38 -11.07
CA LYS A 253 -1.40 -19.40 -12.11
C LYS A 253 -2.83 -19.49 -12.63
N GLN A 254 -3.80 -19.00 -11.89
CA GLN A 254 -5.22 -19.10 -12.25
C GLN A 254 -5.80 -17.72 -12.56
N PRO A 255 -6.71 -17.61 -13.56
CA PRO A 255 -7.44 -16.37 -13.78
C PRO A 255 -8.38 -16.09 -12.61
N LEU A 256 -8.64 -14.81 -12.37
CA LEU A 256 -9.69 -14.37 -11.44
C LEU A 256 -11.07 -14.74 -12.03
N ASP A 257 -11.88 -15.40 -11.22
CA ASP A 257 -13.28 -15.63 -11.53
C ASP A 257 -14.13 -14.37 -11.36
N VAL A 258 -15.16 -14.21 -12.19
CA VAL A 258 -16.05 -13.03 -12.16
C VAL A 258 -16.76 -12.87 -10.81
N GLY A 259 -17.18 -13.97 -10.19
CA GLY A 259 -17.80 -13.96 -8.88
C GLY A 259 -16.84 -13.47 -7.81
N ILE A 260 -15.60 -14.01 -7.82
CA ILE A 260 -14.55 -13.60 -6.90
C ILE A 260 -14.24 -12.10 -7.03
N ILE A 261 -14.14 -11.58 -8.27
CA ILE A 261 -13.88 -10.16 -8.49
C ILE A 261 -14.96 -9.30 -7.83
N ARG A 262 -16.25 -9.62 -8.06
CA ARG A 262 -17.36 -8.83 -7.53
C ARG A 262 -17.44 -8.89 -6.01
N ASP A 263 -17.33 -10.07 -5.43
CA ASP A 263 -17.37 -10.26 -3.97
C ASP A 263 -16.19 -9.55 -3.29
N ALA A 264 -15.00 -9.61 -3.90
CA ALA A 264 -13.82 -8.92 -3.40
C ALA A 264 -13.95 -7.39 -3.49
N MET A 265 -14.54 -6.85 -4.55
CA MET A 265 -14.81 -5.40 -4.67
C MET A 265 -15.79 -4.92 -3.59
N GLU A 266 -16.86 -5.66 -3.32
CA GLU A 266 -17.83 -5.35 -2.25
C GLU A 266 -17.18 -5.41 -0.86
N PHE A 267 -16.44 -6.48 -0.59
CA PHE A 267 -15.71 -6.64 0.68
C PHE A 267 -14.69 -5.51 0.90
N ALA A 268 -13.93 -5.16 -0.14
CA ALA A 268 -12.95 -4.08 -0.09
C ALA A 268 -13.59 -2.72 0.14
N ALA A 269 -14.76 -2.46 -0.47
CA ALA A 269 -15.51 -1.22 -0.24
C ALA A 269 -16.00 -1.10 1.21
N ASP A 270 -16.54 -2.19 1.77
CA ASP A 270 -16.98 -2.22 3.17
C ASP A 270 -15.82 -2.03 4.15
N TYR A 271 -14.67 -2.66 3.87
CA TYR A 271 -13.50 -2.56 4.72
C TYR A 271 -12.86 -1.16 4.69
N SER A 272 -12.65 -0.62 3.49
CA SER A 272 -12.05 0.70 3.32
C SER A 272 -12.95 1.81 3.91
N ALA A 273 -14.26 1.72 3.74
CA ALA A 273 -15.20 2.65 4.38
C ALA A 273 -15.08 2.64 5.91
N LYS A 274 -14.98 1.45 6.53
CA LYS A 274 -14.74 1.32 7.98
C LYS A 274 -13.39 1.90 8.40
N ASN A 275 -12.35 1.78 7.56
CA ASN A 275 -11.05 2.39 7.82
C ASN A 275 -11.13 3.91 7.82
N CYS A 276 -11.89 4.52 6.91
CA CYS A 276 -12.09 5.97 6.86
C CYS A 276 -12.80 6.57 8.10
N LEU A 277 -13.38 5.74 8.96
CA LEU A 277 -13.94 6.16 10.26
C LEU A 277 -12.89 6.21 11.39
N LYS A 278 -11.63 5.94 11.09
CA LYS A 278 -10.51 5.97 12.02
C LYS A 278 -9.48 7.00 11.54
N PRO A 279 -8.72 7.64 12.45
CA PRO A 279 -7.66 8.54 12.06
C PRO A 279 -6.40 7.78 11.64
N GLY A 280 -5.59 8.38 10.75
CA GLY A 280 -4.37 7.80 10.22
C GLY A 280 -4.63 6.64 9.24
N GLY A 281 -3.58 6.08 8.65
CA GLY A 281 -3.69 4.98 7.68
C GLY A 281 -4.33 3.72 8.25
N PHE A 282 -4.03 3.40 9.51
CA PHE A 282 -4.54 2.22 10.22
C PHE A 282 -4.63 2.42 11.76
N GLY A 283 -4.60 3.67 12.23
CA GLY A 283 -4.62 4.03 13.65
C GLY A 283 -3.23 4.22 14.25
N PHE A 284 -3.05 3.88 15.54
CA PHE A 284 -1.81 4.04 16.31
C PHE A 284 -1.40 5.50 16.50
N GLU A 285 -2.28 6.29 17.12
CA GLU A 285 -2.04 7.70 17.41
C GLU A 285 -0.92 7.92 18.41
N HIS A 286 -0.04 8.89 18.12
CA HIS A 286 0.98 9.42 19.02
C HIS A 286 0.89 10.94 19.10
N LYS A 287 1.37 11.53 20.18
CA LYS A 287 1.41 12.98 20.32
C LYS A 287 2.60 13.55 19.57
N LEU A 288 2.39 14.60 18.80
CA LEU A 288 3.45 15.27 18.04
C LEU A 288 4.55 15.85 18.97
N ALA A 289 4.23 16.21 20.22
CA ALA A 289 5.18 16.67 21.22
C ALA A 289 6.29 15.64 21.53
N GLU A 290 6.00 14.33 21.43
CA GLU A 290 6.98 13.27 21.68
C GLU A 290 8.19 13.35 20.74
N MET A 291 8.01 13.81 19.49
CA MET A 291 9.12 14.03 18.56
C MET A 291 10.08 15.14 18.98
N LYS A 292 9.57 16.19 19.67
CA LYS A 292 10.41 17.30 20.13
C LYS A 292 11.30 16.88 21.29
N ASP A 293 10.78 16.02 22.17
CA ASP A 293 11.50 15.54 23.35
C ASP A 293 12.59 14.51 22.99
N SER A 294 12.45 13.80 21.86
CA SER A 294 13.41 12.78 21.40
C SER A 294 14.63 13.36 20.68
N GLN A 295 14.64 14.66 20.34
CA GLN A 295 15.81 15.34 19.75
C GLN A 295 16.85 15.77 20.80
N VAL A 296 16.61 15.54 22.09
CA VAL A 296 17.60 15.74 23.14
C VAL A 296 18.54 14.51 23.13
N PRO A 297 19.86 14.68 22.87
CA PRO A 297 20.78 13.56 22.94
C PRO A 297 20.72 12.96 24.34
N LEU A 298 20.54 11.63 24.44
CA LEU A 298 20.77 10.92 25.68
C LEU A 298 22.24 11.14 26.06
N SER A 299 22.47 11.98 27.08
CA SER A 299 23.75 12.28 27.68
C SER A 299 24.40 11.05 28.30
#